data_91a117248d7ec1fb1d07d472935f8f01
#
_entry.id   91a117248d7ec1fb1d07d472935f8f01
#
_cell.length_a   1.000
_cell.length_b   1.000
_cell.length_c   1.000
_cell.angle_alpha   90.00
_cell.angle_beta   90.00
_cell.angle_gamma   90.00
#
_symmetry.space_group_name_H-M   'P 1'
#
loop_
_entity.id
_entity.type
_entity.pdbx_description
1 polymer ?
#
loop_
_entity_poly.entity_id
_entity_poly.type
_entity_poly.pdbx_seq_one_letter_code
_entity_poly.pdbx_strand_id
1 'polypeptide(L)'
;MKKLISVLMTVLMLVALAVPGMSVLAADKQVTVYIEGYGHGIYSDTKNPSAENQIFPTESILEPLMGIFNDLTKDLVNGLVTGDYTEYCDRIYNAIAPAYADLKLDKNGEATDGSGCGKDMLTDSYYMENYVNSNNIKILFEYDWRLSVEHNAEILEKFIDRVCREQNVSKVNLLGRCLGGNVVSAYLQNGKNLHRINDVVMLIASTEGVDFIGALFSGKIKLDAEAVDNWANYFLSQEGIITDPAMNDFVTSLVSFINQIKVLGFGLDFVQMVLDEVKENVLARTVRDTYGSFPSYWAMVPDEYYDNAIDFIFNTDELKAEYEGLIEKADSYHDNIQITARDRMAELKAQGKDFLVISKYNYPNFPLSKDADAQSDGTALTSATSFGAVCAPYEKVLSGKYINLLTENEKKYLSPDNMIDASKCLFPDTTWFIKNCYHNNFPHSMDKLIVRFFATENMTVFTDTVTYPQFVDYSKETGEITPVEGPDDLPTETEKTLVVFIRFFTNFINFIKKLLNGELGSLFG
;
A
#
# COMPACT_ATOMS: atom_id res chain seq x y z
N MET A 1 -67.58 3.91 28.56
CA MET A 1 -66.35 3.35 27.95
C MET A 1 -66.13 3.78 26.48
N LYS A 2 -67.03 3.49 25.53
CA LYS A 2 -66.86 3.84 24.12
C LYS A 2 -66.54 5.33 23.83
N LYS A 3 -67.28 6.25 24.49
CA LYS A 3 -67.05 7.71 24.36
C LYS A 3 -65.73 8.16 24.95
N LEU A 4 -65.24 7.53 26.02
CA LEU A 4 -63.92 7.85 26.62
C LEU A 4 -62.77 7.38 25.74
N ILE A 5 -62.90 6.20 25.11
CA ILE A 5 -61.91 5.67 24.17
C ILE A 5 -61.87 6.54 22.90
N SER A 6 -63.04 7.01 22.41
CA SER A 6 -63.08 7.91 21.25
C SER A 6 -62.41 9.25 21.53
N VAL A 7 -62.61 9.84 22.71
CA VAL A 7 -61.97 11.09 23.12
C VAL A 7 -60.42 10.88 23.29
N LEU A 8 -60.02 9.76 23.89
CA LEU A 8 -58.61 9.42 24.07
C LEU A 8 -57.89 9.23 22.73
N MET A 9 -58.55 8.55 21.76
CA MET A 9 -58.02 8.37 20.41
C MET A 9 -57.93 9.71 19.65
N THR A 10 -58.91 10.59 19.81
CA THR A 10 -58.89 11.92 19.18
C THR A 10 -57.77 12.79 19.77
N VAL A 11 -57.56 12.74 21.10
CA VAL A 11 -56.47 13.45 21.77
C VAL A 11 -55.12 12.88 21.36
N LEU A 12 -54.99 11.56 21.24
CA LEU A 12 -53.78 10.93 20.73
C LEU A 12 -53.49 11.31 19.26
N MET A 13 -54.50 11.37 18.39
CA MET A 13 -54.32 11.86 17.02
C MET A 13 -53.97 13.35 16.97
N LEU A 14 -54.55 14.18 17.82
CA LEU A 14 -54.19 15.61 17.89
C LEU A 14 -52.79 15.85 18.46
N VAL A 15 -52.35 15.02 19.41
CA VAL A 15 -50.98 15.07 19.92
C VAL A 15 -49.99 14.58 18.85
N ALA A 16 -50.34 13.56 18.06
CA ALA A 16 -49.54 13.10 16.93
C ALA A 16 -49.45 14.14 15.78
N LEU A 17 -50.50 15.00 15.63
CA LEU A 17 -50.48 16.10 14.66
C LEU A 17 -49.86 17.38 15.22
N ALA A 18 -49.74 17.53 16.53
CA ALA A 18 -49.14 18.66 17.23
C ALA A 18 -47.66 18.44 17.60
N VAL A 19 -47.13 17.23 17.42
CA VAL A 19 -45.68 17.03 17.35
C VAL A 19 -45.25 17.75 16.07
N PRO A 20 -44.55 18.91 16.16
CA PRO A 20 -43.94 19.46 14.96
C PRO A 20 -43.17 18.28 14.36
N GLY A 21 -43.50 17.94 13.12
CA GLY A 21 -42.75 16.92 12.42
C GLY A 21 -41.31 17.26 12.71
N MET A 22 -40.61 16.45 13.50
CA MET A 22 -39.19 16.39 13.37
C MET A 22 -39.02 16.13 11.90
N SER A 23 -38.79 17.21 11.13
CA SER A 23 -38.14 17.08 9.87
C SER A 23 -36.94 16.23 10.26
N VAL A 24 -36.98 14.96 9.92
CA VAL A 24 -35.74 14.20 9.70
C VAL A 24 -35.10 15.07 8.64
N LEU A 25 -34.20 15.99 9.07
CA LEU A 25 -33.33 16.67 8.18
C LEU A 25 -32.72 15.53 7.41
N ALA A 26 -33.08 15.42 6.14
CA ALA A 26 -32.51 14.43 5.25
C ALA A 26 -31.00 14.65 5.46
N ALA A 27 -30.32 13.65 6.00
CA ALA A 27 -28.92 13.78 6.30
C ALA A 27 -28.28 14.27 5.02
N ASP A 28 -27.56 15.40 5.10
CA ASP A 28 -26.99 16.06 3.92
C ASP A 28 -26.21 15.01 3.12
N LYS A 29 -26.44 14.97 1.81
CA LYS A 29 -25.78 14.05 0.90
C LYS A 29 -24.27 14.24 1.03
N GLN A 30 -23.58 13.21 1.46
CA GLN A 30 -22.13 13.19 1.55
C GLN A 30 -21.55 12.53 0.30
N VAL A 31 -20.61 13.19 -0.32
CA VAL A 31 -19.90 12.71 -1.51
C VAL A 31 -18.43 12.56 -1.17
N THR A 32 -17.91 11.36 -1.36
CA THR A 32 -16.50 11.02 -1.17
C THR A 32 -15.86 10.75 -2.52
N VAL A 33 -14.82 11.48 -2.85
CA VAL A 33 -13.93 11.17 -3.97
C VAL A 33 -12.88 10.20 -3.46
N TYR A 34 -12.87 9.00 -4.01
CA TYR A 34 -11.95 7.94 -3.69
C TYR A 34 -10.82 7.89 -4.71
N ILE A 35 -9.62 8.15 -4.25
CA ILE A 35 -8.38 8.10 -5.00
C ILE A 35 -7.71 6.78 -4.64
N GLU A 36 -7.86 5.80 -5.51
CA GLU A 36 -7.28 4.48 -5.32
C GLU A 36 -5.76 4.54 -5.47
N GLY A 37 -5.07 3.52 -4.98
CA GLY A 37 -3.64 3.36 -5.16
C GLY A 37 -3.27 2.86 -6.55
N TYR A 38 -2.11 2.28 -6.65
CA TYR A 38 -1.63 1.54 -7.80
C TYR A 38 -2.61 0.43 -8.22
N GLY A 39 -2.84 0.26 -9.53
CA GLY A 39 -3.57 -0.90 -10.02
C GLY A 39 -4.68 -0.64 -11.05
N HIS A 40 -4.99 0.62 -11.42
CA HIS A 40 -5.90 0.88 -12.53
C HIS A 40 -5.35 0.33 -13.85
N GLY A 41 -6.23 -0.14 -14.74
CA GLY A 41 -5.87 -0.60 -16.06
C GLY A 41 -5.17 0.49 -16.88
N ILE A 42 -4.07 0.12 -17.52
CA ILE A 42 -3.38 0.96 -18.51
C ILE A 42 -3.56 0.33 -19.87
N TYR A 43 -3.84 1.16 -20.87
CA TYR A 43 -4.18 0.74 -22.22
C TYR A 43 -3.24 1.40 -23.23
N SER A 44 -2.85 0.68 -24.29
CA SER A 44 -2.02 1.22 -25.37
C SER A 44 -2.80 2.19 -26.28
N ASP A 45 -4.14 2.12 -26.29
CA ASP A 45 -5.03 3.09 -26.95
C ASP A 45 -6.07 3.58 -25.94
N THR A 46 -5.84 4.77 -25.39
CA THR A 46 -6.74 5.39 -24.41
C THR A 46 -8.08 5.83 -25.00
N LYS A 47 -8.19 5.95 -26.33
CA LYS A 47 -9.45 6.36 -26.99
C LYS A 47 -10.45 5.23 -27.11
N ASN A 48 -9.96 3.98 -27.16
CA ASN A 48 -10.77 2.78 -27.27
C ASN A 48 -10.29 1.70 -26.28
N PRO A 49 -10.35 1.94 -24.96
CA PRO A 49 -9.84 1.00 -23.97
C PRO A 49 -10.63 -0.31 -24.03
N SER A 50 -9.90 -1.42 -24.15
CA SER A 50 -10.46 -2.78 -24.23
C SER A 50 -9.49 -3.80 -23.64
N ALA A 51 -9.97 -5.00 -23.37
CA ALA A 51 -9.11 -6.09 -22.90
C ALA A 51 -8.00 -6.47 -23.93
N GLU A 52 -8.21 -6.18 -25.22
CA GLU A 52 -7.24 -6.51 -26.27
C GLU A 52 -6.04 -5.55 -26.31
N ASN A 53 -6.20 -4.31 -25.80
CA ASN A 53 -5.14 -3.30 -25.78
C ASN A 53 -4.77 -2.89 -24.36
N GLN A 54 -5.19 -3.65 -23.35
CA GLN A 54 -4.78 -3.47 -21.96
C GLN A 54 -3.34 -3.97 -21.78
N ILE A 55 -2.46 -3.08 -21.33
CA ILE A 55 -1.03 -3.37 -21.10
C ILE A 55 -0.68 -3.50 -19.61
N PHE A 56 -1.62 -3.17 -18.71
CA PHE A 56 -1.52 -3.44 -17.28
C PHE A 56 -2.86 -4.00 -16.77
N PRO A 57 -2.86 -5.08 -15.97
CA PRO A 57 -1.71 -5.81 -15.43
C PRO A 57 -0.86 -6.47 -16.53
N THR A 58 0.45 -6.54 -16.29
CA THR A 58 1.41 -7.19 -17.20
C THR A 58 1.22 -8.71 -17.21
N GLU A 59 1.73 -9.36 -18.25
CA GLU A 59 1.90 -10.81 -18.22
C GLU A 59 2.89 -11.24 -17.13
N SER A 60 2.73 -12.47 -16.64
CA SER A 60 3.63 -13.03 -15.64
C SER A 60 5.09 -13.07 -16.15
N ILE A 61 6.02 -12.60 -15.31
CA ILE A 61 7.47 -12.70 -15.56
C ILE A 61 8.05 -14.03 -15.07
N LEU A 62 7.27 -14.84 -14.37
CA LEU A 62 7.72 -16.10 -13.78
C LEU A 62 8.16 -17.12 -14.82
N GLU A 63 7.34 -17.34 -15.87
CA GLU A 63 7.68 -18.29 -16.93
C GLU A 63 8.97 -17.93 -17.66
N PRO A 64 9.20 -16.67 -18.11
CA PRO A 64 10.50 -16.25 -18.65
C PRO A 64 11.67 -16.49 -17.70
N LEU A 65 11.53 -16.15 -16.40
CA LEU A 65 12.59 -16.36 -15.42
C LEU A 65 12.88 -17.85 -15.16
N MET A 66 11.84 -18.66 -15.05
CA MET A 66 12.00 -20.13 -14.88
C MET A 66 12.60 -20.78 -16.12
N GLY A 67 12.24 -20.31 -17.32
CA GLY A 67 12.79 -20.84 -18.58
C GLY A 67 14.31 -20.63 -18.73
N ILE A 68 14.85 -19.58 -18.15
CA ILE A 68 16.30 -19.28 -18.21
C ILE A 68 17.11 -19.78 -17.01
N PHE A 69 16.46 -20.42 -16.02
CA PHE A 69 17.07 -20.76 -14.74
C PHE A 69 18.37 -21.58 -14.84
N ASN A 70 18.40 -22.60 -15.70
CA ASN A 70 19.61 -23.42 -15.91
C ASN A 70 20.76 -22.61 -16.50
N ASP A 71 20.47 -21.67 -17.39
CA ASP A 71 21.47 -20.81 -18.00
C ASP A 71 21.94 -19.75 -17.02
N LEU A 72 21.05 -19.17 -16.21
CA LEU A 72 21.44 -18.29 -15.10
C LEU A 72 22.41 -18.97 -14.12
N THR A 73 22.20 -20.25 -13.81
CA THR A 73 23.11 -21.01 -12.96
C THR A 73 24.50 -21.14 -13.57
N LYS A 74 24.58 -21.41 -14.89
CA LYS A 74 25.87 -21.49 -15.61
C LYS A 74 26.56 -20.14 -15.65
N ASP A 75 25.83 -19.07 -15.95
CA ASP A 75 26.37 -17.72 -16.06
C ASP A 75 26.87 -17.24 -14.67
N LEU A 76 26.14 -17.54 -13.60
CA LEU A 76 26.57 -17.26 -12.22
C LEU A 76 27.89 -17.98 -11.89
N VAL A 77 27.99 -19.28 -12.19
CA VAL A 77 29.22 -20.06 -11.97
C VAL A 77 30.37 -19.49 -12.79
N ASN A 78 30.13 -19.10 -14.05
CA ASN A 78 31.12 -18.45 -14.88
C ASN A 78 31.60 -17.12 -14.28
N GLY A 79 30.66 -16.27 -13.84
CA GLY A 79 30.93 -15.01 -13.15
C GLY A 79 31.77 -15.20 -11.90
N LEU A 80 31.48 -16.21 -11.07
CA LEU A 80 32.26 -16.56 -9.88
C LEU A 80 33.68 -16.98 -10.20
N VAL A 81 33.92 -17.64 -11.35
CA VAL A 81 35.24 -18.11 -11.77
C VAL A 81 36.03 -16.99 -12.43
N THR A 82 35.40 -16.17 -13.24
CA THR A 82 36.07 -15.17 -14.09
C THR A 82 36.09 -13.77 -13.49
N GLY A 83 35.19 -13.47 -12.54
CA GLY A 83 34.92 -12.11 -12.06
C GLY A 83 34.06 -11.29 -13.04
N ASP A 84 33.57 -11.88 -14.14
CA ASP A 84 32.71 -11.20 -15.13
C ASP A 84 31.28 -11.74 -15.08
N TYR A 85 30.36 -10.91 -14.58
CA TYR A 85 28.94 -11.22 -14.43
C TYR A 85 28.07 -10.66 -15.57
N THR A 86 28.65 -10.16 -16.65
CA THR A 86 27.91 -9.47 -17.73
C THR A 86 26.80 -10.35 -18.32
N GLU A 87 27.12 -11.60 -18.68
CA GLU A 87 26.11 -12.54 -19.25
C GLU A 87 24.98 -12.83 -18.26
N TYR A 88 25.31 -13.03 -16.98
CA TYR A 88 24.34 -13.22 -15.91
C TYR A 88 23.40 -12.02 -15.76
N CYS A 89 23.96 -10.82 -15.73
CA CYS A 89 23.23 -9.57 -15.64
C CYS A 89 22.32 -9.32 -16.84
N ASP A 90 22.84 -9.49 -18.05
CA ASP A 90 22.07 -9.30 -19.28
C ASP A 90 20.93 -10.31 -19.42
N ARG A 91 21.13 -11.54 -18.96
CA ARG A 91 20.07 -12.55 -19.01
C ARG A 91 18.92 -12.21 -18.08
N ILE A 92 19.18 -11.76 -16.84
CA ILE A 92 18.13 -11.31 -15.91
C ILE A 92 17.39 -10.09 -16.49
N TYR A 93 18.14 -9.10 -16.95
CA TYR A 93 17.53 -7.91 -17.55
C TYR A 93 16.61 -8.26 -18.73
N ASN A 94 17.09 -9.08 -19.65
CA ASN A 94 16.34 -9.50 -20.85
C ASN A 94 15.12 -10.37 -20.53
N ALA A 95 15.06 -10.99 -19.36
CA ALA A 95 13.88 -11.73 -18.91
C ALA A 95 12.81 -10.83 -18.29
N ILE A 96 13.21 -9.71 -17.67
CA ILE A 96 12.29 -8.83 -16.92
C ILE A 96 11.86 -7.62 -17.75
N ALA A 97 12.81 -6.89 -18.33
CA ALA A 97 12.54 -5.59 -18.97
C ALA A 97 11.49 -5.65 -20.11
N PRO A 98 11.43 -6.70 -20.96
CA PRO A 98 10.42 -6.77 -22.01
C PRO A 98 8.98 -6.79 -21.51
N ALA A 99 8.70 -7.36 -20.33
CA ALA A 99 7.36 -7.39 -19.76
C ALA A 99 6.83 -5.99 -19.38
N TYR A 100 7.72 -5.02 -19.24
CA TYR A 100 7.40 -3.64 -18.91
C TYR A 100 7.57 -2.67 -20.08
N ALA A 101 7.97 -3.16 -21.27
CA ALA A 101 8.31 -2.29 -22.40
C ALA A 101 7.15 -1.38 -22.82
N ASP A 102 5.93 -1.91 -22.84
CA ASP A 102 4.72 -1.18 -23.21
C ASP A 102 4.22 -0.23 -22.08
N LEU A 103 4.67 -0.48 -20.84
CA LEU A 103 4.33 0.39 -19.70
C LEU A 103 5.32 1.54 -19.52
N LYS A 104 6.55 1.40 -20.04
CA LYS A 104 7.63 2.34 -19.82
C LYS A 104 7.26 3.72 -20.34
N LEU A 105 7.45 4.73 -19.47
CA LEU A 105 7.37 6.13 -19.86
C LEU A 105 8.68 6.60 -20.53
N ASP A 106 8.63 7.74 -21.19
CA ASP A 106 9.83 8.34 -21.76
C ASP A 106 10.80 8.87 -20.67
N LYS A 107 11.93 9.41 -21.09
CA LYS A 107 12.97 9.92 -20.19
C LYS A 107 12.56 11.15 -19.36
N ASN A 108 11.43 11.78 -19.70
CA ASN A 108 10.82 12.84 -18.93
C ASN A 108 9.70 12.34 -18.01
N GLY A 109 9.45 11.03 -17.98
CA GLY A 109 8.34 10.45 -17.24
C GLY A 109 6.97 10.80 -17.82
N GLU A 110 6.86 10.81 -19.17
CA GLU A 110 5.64 11.12 -19.91
C GLU A 110 5.20 9.95 -20.79
N ALA A 111 3.88 9.76 -20.94
CA ALA A 111 3.29 8.80 -21.85
C ALA A 111 3.19 9.41 -23.26
N THR A 112 4.25 9.33 -24.07
CA THR A 112 4.32 9.93 -25.40
C THR A 112 3.80 9.03 -26.51
N ASP A 113 3.54 7.77 -26.23
CA ASP A 113 3.04 6.75 -27.15
C ASP A 113 1.52 6.70 -27.27
N GLY A 114 0.79 7.48 -26.44
CA GLY A 114 -0.66 7.50 -26.37
C GLY A 114 -1.25 6.43 -25.42
N SER A 115 -0.40 5.69 -24.73
CA SER A 115 -0.83 4.80 -23.64
C SER A 115 -1.29 5.58 -22.42
N GLY A 116 -2.14 4.97 -21.59
CA GLY A 116 -2.59 5.62 -20.34
C GLY A 116 -3.82 4.95 -19.72
N CYS A 117 -4.34 5.57 -18.69
CA CYS A 117 -5.64 5.24 -18.13
C CYS A 117 -6.73 5.49 -19.20
N GLY A 118 -7.57 4.50 -19.45
CA GLY A 118 -8.62 4.57 -20.47
C GLY A 118 -9.78 5.52 -20.14
N LYS A 119 -9.60 6.49 -19.22
CA LYS A 119 -10.62 7.42 -18.75
C LYS A 119 -10.09 8.85 -18.71
N ASP A 120 -10.85 9.76 -19.30
CA ASP A 120 -10.71 11.20 -19.04
C ASP A 120 -11.71 11.62 -17.95
N MET A 121 -11.22 11.79 -16.73
CA MET A 121 -12.06 12.15 -15.58
C MET A 121 -12.72 13.53 -15.69
N LEU A 122 -12.35 14.34 -16.68
CA LEU A 122 -12.95 15.66 -16.90
C LEU A 122 -14.13 15.62 -17.87
N THR A 123 -14.22 14.60 -18.72
CA THR A 123 -15.25 14.49 -19.78
C THR A 123 -16.06 13.21 -19.73
N ASP A 124 -15.44 12.07 -19.37
CA ASP A 124 -16.11 10.78 -19.39
C ASP A 124 -17.01 10.55 -18.18
N SER A 125 -17.88 9.55 -18.27
CA SER A 125 -18.66 9.11 -17.12
C SER A 125 -17.73 8.45 -16.10
N TYR A 126 -17.92 8.77 -14.83
CA TYR A 126 -17.18 8.17 -13.72
C TYR A 126 -18.01 7.11 -12.98
N TYR A 127 -17.31 6.17 -12.32
CA TYR A 127 -17.96 5.19 -11.47
C TYR A 127 -18.44 5.82 -10.17
N MET A 128 -19.68 5.49 -9.78
CA MET A 128 -20.31 6.00 -8.58
C MET A 128 -21.15 4.90 -7.94
N GLU A 129 -21.04 4.76 -6.62
CA GLU A 129 -21.81 3.80 -5.84
C GLU A 129 -22.31 4.38 -4.52
N ASN A 130 -23.28 3.71 -3.90
CA ASN A 130 -23.65 3.99 -2.52
C ASN A 130 -22.52 3.52 -1.59
N TYR A 131 -21.99 4.44 -0.78
CA TYR A 131 -20.94 4.13 0.19
C TYR A 131 -21.59 3.85 1.54
N VAL A 132 -21.72 2.57 1.89
CA VAL A 132 -22.39 2.05 3.09
C VAL A 132 -23.91 2.27 3.09
N ASN A 133 -24.42 3.44 2.71
CA ASN A 133 -25.85 3.74 2.65
C ASN A 133 -26.16 4.77 1.52
N SER A 134 -27.45 4.99 1.25
CA SER A 134 -27.90 5.85 0.15
C SER A 134 -27.60 7.34 0.31
N ASN A 135 -27.24 7.81 1.50
CA ASN A 135 -26.90 9.22 1.73
C ASN A 135 -25.40 9.48 1.53
N ASN A 136 -24.61 8.43 1.46
CA ASN A 136 -23.17 8.49 1.25
C ASN A 136 -22.88 7.96 -0.16
N ILE A 137 -22.25 8.78 -0.99
CA ILE A 137 -21.86 8.43 -2.36
C ILE A 137 -20.35 8.35 -2.41
N LYS A 138 -19.81 7.24 -2.94
CA LYS A 138 -18.39 7.09 -3.27
C LYS A 138 -18.21 7.19 -4.78
N ILE A 139 -17.31 8.04 -5.21
CA ILE A 139 -16.97 8.30 -6.61
C ILE A 139 -15.51 7.96 -6.80
N LEU A 140 -15.23 7.04 -7.72
CA LEU A 140 -13.87 6.64 -8.05
C LEU A 140 -13.21 7.68 -8.95
N PHE A 141 -12.01 8.12 -8.57
CA PHE A 141 -11.12 8.90 -9.40
C PHE A 141 -10.09 7.96 -10.04
N GLU A 142 -10.26 7.70 -11.34
CA GLU A 142 -9.34 6.90 -12.15
C GLU A 142 -8.26 7.80 -12.77
N TYR A 143 -7.01 7.36 -12.76
CA TYR A 143 -5.88 8.17 -13.23
C TYR A 143 -4.74 7.27 -13.74
N ASP A 144 -3.87 7.81 -14.56
CA ASP A 144 -2.65 7.12 -14.94
C ASP A 144 -1.65 7.18 -13.77
N TRP A 145 -1.59 6.07 -13.05
CA TRP A 145 -0.77 5.95 -11.85
C TRP A 145 0.74 5.95 -12.14
N ARG A 146 1.17 5.85 -13.40
CA ARG A 146 2.60 5.95 -13.79
C ARG A 146 3.10 7.39 -13.75
N LEU A 147 2.23 8.36 -14.09
CA LEU A 147 2.56 9.77 -14.19
C LEU A 147 2.87 10.40 -12.83
N SER A 148 3.39 11.63 -12.84
CA SER A 148 3.68 12.34 -11.59
C SER A 148 2.40 12.53 -10.77
N VAL A 149 2.54 12.39 -9.44
CA VAL A 149 1.41 12.57 -8.52
C VAL A 149 0.90 14.01 -8.54
N GLU A 150 1.74 14.98 -8.87
CA GLU A 150 1.39 16.40 -9.03
C GLU A 150 0.49 16.61 -10.25
N HIS A 151 0.83 15.97 -11.39
CA HIS A 151 -0.02 15.97 -12.58
C HIS A 151 -1.41 15.38 -12.26
N ASN A 152 -1.43 14.25 -11.58
CA ASN A 152 -2.68 13.60 -11.17
C ASN A 152 -3.47 14.46 -10.15
N ALA A 153 -2.79 15.19 -9.28
CA ALA A 153 -3.41 16.13 -8.35
C ALA A 153 -4.05 17.34 -9.05
N GLU A 154 -3.46 17.84 -10.15
CA GLU A 154 -4.07 18.90 -10.97
C GLU A 154 -5.35 18.42 -11.67
N ILE A 155 -5.38 17.17 -12.13
CA ILE A 155 -6.59 16.57 -12.72
C ILE A 155 -7.63 16.38 -11.60
N LEU A 156 -7.22 15.89 -10.42
CA LEU A 156 -8.08 15.74 -9.26
C LEU A 156 -8.74 17.05 -8.84
N GLU A 157 -8.00 18.17 -8.83
CA GLU A 157 -8.56 19.50 -8.54
C GLU A 157 -9.73 19.85 -9.45
N LYS A 158 -9.55 19.69 -10.76
CA LYS A 158 -10.58 19.95 -11.77
C LYS A 158 -11.75 18.98 -11.65
N PHE A 159 -11.46 17.72 -11.34
CA PHE A 159 -12.47 16.68 -11.13
C PHE A 159 -13.33 16.96 -9.88
N ILE A 160 -12.74 17.42 -8.79
CA ILE A 160 -13.49 17.85 -7.58
C ILE A 160 -14.48 18.96 -7.93
N ASP A 161 -14.07 19.95 -8.69
CA ASP A 161 -14.98 21.02 -9.14
C ASP A 161 -16.12 20.49 -10.03
N ARG A 162 -15.81 19.50 -10.90
CA ARG A 162 -16.82 18.81 -11.71
C ARG A 162 -17.81 18.04 -10.83
N VAL A 163 -17.31 17.23 -9.90
CA VAL A 163 -18.14 16.45 -8.97
C VAL A 163 -19.04 17.35 -8.14
N CYS A 164 -18.52 18.44 -7.59
CA CYS A 164 -19.32 19.38 -6.81
C CYS A 164 -20.49 19.95 -7.63
N ARG A 165 -20.27 20.30 -8.91
CA ARG A 165 -21.34 20.78 -9.80
C ARG A 165 -22.36 19.69 -10.12
N GLU A 166 -21.91 18.51 -10.54
CA GLU A 166 -22.78 17.43 -11.03
C GLU A 166 -23.58 16.79 -9.89
N GLN A 167 -22.99 16.68 -8.69
CA GLN A 167 -23.65 16.13 -7.51
C GLN A 167 -24.43 17.17 -6.70
N ASN A 168 -24.34 18.47 -7.11
CA ASN A 168 -24.98 19.60 -6.43
C ASN A 168 -24.60 19.68 -4.94
N VAL A 169 -23.30 19.56 -4.64
CA VAL A 169 -22.73 19.72 -3.30
C VAL A 169 -21.68 20.83 -3.29
N SER A 170 -21.52 21.49 -2.15
CA SER A 170 -20.53 22.55 -1.99
C SER A 170 -19.12 22.00 -1.71
N LYS A 171 -19.06 20.83 -1.07
CA LYS A 171 -17.83 20.16 -0.63
C LYS A 171 -17.94 18.66 -0.84
N VAL A 172 -16.76 18.01 -0.92
CA VAL A 172 -16.60 16.56 -0.95
C VAL A 172 -15.62 16.14 0.15
N ASN A 173 -15.69 14.87 0.57
CA ASN A 173 -14.63 14.23 1.34
C ASN A 173 -13.62 13.61 0.38
N LEU A 174 -12.35 13.53 0.79
CA LEU A 174 -11.31 12.82 0.07
C LEU A 174 -10.96 11.52 0.80
N LEU A 175 -10.76 10.46 0.06
CA LEU A 175 -10.23 9.19 0.56
C LEU A 175 -9.06 8.77 -0.33
N GLY A 176 -7.84 9.01 0.15
CA GLY A 176 -6.60 8.59 -0.51
C GLY A 176 -6.09 7.27 0.05
N ARG A 177 -5.97 6.26 -0.81
CA ARG A 177 -5.45 4.95 -0.45
C ARG A 177 -4.07 4.71 -1.07
N CYS A 178 -3.10 4.23 -0.29
CA CYS A 178 -1.76 3.87 -0.78
C CYS A 178 -1.17 5.02 -1.62
N LEU A 179 -0.76 4.81 -2.87
CA LEU A 179 -0.31 5.86 -3.81
C LEU A 179 -1.35 6.97 -4.02
N GLY A 180 -2.64 6.68 -3.92
CA GLY A 180 -3.70 7.70 -3.93
C GLY A 180 -3.57 8.71 -2.78
N GLY A 181 -2.97 8.30 -1.65
CA GLY A 181 -2.60 9.21 -0.56
C GLY A 181 -1.52 10.22 -0.96
N ASN A 182 -0.57 9.84 -1.82
CA ASN A 182 0.44 10.74 -2.36
C ASN A 182 -0.19 11.79 -3.29
N VAL A 183 -1.15 11.37 -4.14
CA VAL A 183 -1.94 12.29 -4.99
C VAL A 183 -2.74 13.27 -4.13
N VAL A 184 -3.38 12.79 -3.05
CA VAL A 184 -4.06 13.66 -2.07
C VAL A 184 -3.08 14.62 -1.42
N SER A 185 -1.89 14.17 -0.99
CA SER A 185 -0.87 15.04 -0.38
C SER A 185 -0.41 16.14 -1.33
N ALA A 186 -0.19 15.81 -2.62
CA ALA A 186 0.15 16.79 -3.66
C ALA A 186 -0.99 17.80 -3.88
N TYR A 187 -2.24 17.33 -3.90
CA TYR A 187 -3.40 18.22 -3.98
C TYR A 187 -3.55 19.12 -2.75
N LEU A 188 -3.33 18.61 -1.54
CA LEU A 188 -3.39 19.41 -0.31
C LEU A 188 -2.28 20.47 -0.26
N GLN A 189 -1.13 20.21 -0.86
CA GLN A 189 -0.02 21.16 -0.95
C GLN A 189 -0.30 22.25 -1.98
N ASN A 190 -0.72 21.90 -3.19
CA ASN A 190 -0.74 22.78 -4.35
C ASN A 190 -2.14 23.24 -4.77
N GLY A 191 -3.20 22.58 -4.29
CA GLY A 191 -4.57 22.82 -4.73
C GLY A 191 -5.09 24.21 -4.37
N LYS A 192 -5.80 24.83 -5.32
CA LYS A 192 -6.38 26.18 -5.19
C LYS A 192 -7.80 26.18 -4.67
N ASN A 193 -8.50 25.02 -4.79
CA ASN A 193 -9.91 24.89 -4.41
C ASN A 193 -10.12 24.09 -3.10
N LEU A 194 -9.16 24.11 -2.15
CA LEU A 194 -9.24 23.40 -0.88
C LEU A 194 -10.49 23.73 -0.04
N HIS A 195 -11.16 24.85 -0.33
CA HIS A 195 -12.46 25.18 0.25
C HIS A 195 -13.56 24.19 -0.16
N ARG A 196 -13.37 23.41 -1.23
CA ARG A 196 -14.25 22.32 -1.68
C ARG A 196 -14.10 21.02 -0.86
N ILE A 197 -13.08 20.93 -0.01
CA ILE A 197 -12.84 19.75 0.80
C ILE A 197 -13.47 19.93 2.17
N ASN A 198 -14.17 18.89 2.62
CA ASN A 198 -14.65 18.75 3.99
C ASN A 198 -13.62 18.00 4.82
N ASP A 199 -13.59 16.68 4.75
CA ASP A 199 -12.70 15.82 5.51
C ASP A 199 -11.76 15.03 4.57
N VAL A 200 -10.64 14.58 5.13
CA VAL A 200 -9.63 13.80 4.42
C VAL A 200 -9.35 12.50 5.14
N VAL A 201 -9.40 11.39 4.42
CA VAL A 201 -8.99 10.07 4.91
C VAL A 201 -7.70 9.66 4.22
N MET A 202 -6.68 9.37 5.03
CA MET A 202 -5.41 8.78 4.62
C MET A 202 -5.44 7.30 4.99
N LEU A 203 -5.80 6.46 4.03
CA LEU A 203 -5.94 5.02 4.22
C LEU A 203 -4.67 4.32 3.75
N ILE A 204 -3.86 3.82 4.71
CA ILE A 204 -2.57 3.18 4.39
C ILE A 204 -1.78 3.98 3.35
N ALA A 205 -1.78 5.29 3.48
CA ALA A 205 -1.18 6.20 2.51
C ALA A 205 0.34 6.03 2.45
N SER A 206 0.90 5.98 1.24
CA SER A 206 2.35 5.84 1.02
C SER A 206 3.08 7.19 0.94
N THR A 207 2.52 8.23 1.54
CA THR A 207 3.07 9.60 1.48
C THR A 207 4.50 9.69 2.01
N GLU A 208 4.84 8.93 3.05
CA GLU A 208 6.21 8.87 3.61
C GLU A 208 7.09 7.84 2.92
N GLY A 209 6.59 7.23 1.86
CA GLY A 209 7.29 6.21 1.10
C GLY A 209 6.98 4.78 1.55
N VAL A 210 7.58 3.85 0.80
CA VAL A 210 7.48 2.40 1.01
C VAL A 210 8.89 1.85 1.10
N ASP A 211 9.24 1.27 2.22
CA ASP A 211 10.62 0.90 2.59
C ASP A 211 11.30 -0.01 1.55
N PHE A 212 10.63 -1.06 1.07
CA PHE A 212 11.22 -1.95 0.07
C PHE A 212 11.43 -1.26 -1.29
N ILE A 213 10.60 -0.28 -1.67
CA ILE A 213 10.81 0.52 -2.88
C ILE A 213 12.08 1.35 -2.70
N GLY A 214 12.25 1.98 -1.54
CA GLY A 214 13.48 2.70 -1.20
C GLY A 214 14.72 1.82 -1.26
N ALA A 215 14.66 0.61 -0.72
CA ALA A 215 15.77 -0.35 -0.76
C ALA A 215 16.11 -0.77 -2.21
N LEU A 216 15.11 -1.06 -3.04
CA LEU A 216 15.30 -1.41 -4.45
C LEU A 216 15.89 -0.24 -5.26
N PHE A 217 15.31 0.95 -5.12
CA PHE A 217 15.73 2.14 -5.89
C PHE A 217 17.12 2.63 -5.48
N SER A 218 17.53 2.45 -4.23
CA SER A 218 18.84 2.87 -3.74
C SER A 218 19.92 1.78 -3.81
N GLY A 219 19.58 0.56 -4.26
CA GLY A 219 20.49 -0.58 -4.24
C GLY A 219 20.88 -1.05 -2.83
N LYS A 220 20.20 -0.54 -1.79
CA LYS A 220 20.44 -0.92 -0.38
C LYS A 220 19.67 -2.18 0.01
N ILE A 221 19.72 -3.19 -0.85
CA ILE A 221 19.06 -4.47 -0.60
C ILE A 221 19.83 -5.22 0.48
N LYS A 222 19.14 -5.60 1.53
CA LYS A 222 19.66 -6.42 2.60
C LYS A 222 18.77 -7.65 2.78
N LEU A 223 19.38 -8.83 2.70
CA LEU A 223 18.70 -10.08 2.98
C LEU A 223 18.91 -10.47 4.46
N ASP A 224 17.82 -10.54 5.19
CA ASP A 224 17.79 -11.11 6.54
C ASP A 224 17.14 -12.49 6.51
N ALA A 225 17.81 -13.49 7.09
CA ALA A 225 17.36 -14.88 7.03
C ALA A 225 16.02 -15.09 7.76
N GLU A 226 15.86 -14.48 8.93
CA GLU A 226 14.64 -14.59 9.74
C GLU A 226 13.48 -13.86 9.04
N ALA A 227 13.73 -12.69 8.52
CA ALA A 227 12.73 -11.91 7.76
C ALA A 227 12.27 -12.63 6.50
N VAL A 228 13.21 -13.23 5.73
CA VAL A 228 12.87 -14.04 4.55
C VAL A 228 12.02 -15.26 4.92
N ASP A 229 12.39 -15.97 5.99
CA ASP A 229 11.65 -17.14 6.45
C ASP A 229 10.25 -16.74 7.00
N ASN A 230 10.13 -15.67 7.76
CA ASN A 230 8.86 -15.15 8.27
C ASN A 230 7.95 -14.74 7.12
N TRP A 231 8.48 -13.98 6.18
CA TRP A 231 7.74 -13.50 5.03
C TRP A 231 7.29 -14.64 4.10
N ALA A 232 8.21 -15.56 3.75
CA ALA A 232 7.90 -16.72 2.94
C ALA A 232 6.87 -17.64 3.60
N ASN A 233 7.00 -17.91 4.90
CA ASN A 233 6.05 -18.72 5.65
C ASN A 233 4.67 -18.08 5.69
N TYR A 234 4.62 -16.76 5.85
CA TYR A 234 3.36 -16.04 5.87
C TYR A 234 2.69 -16.08 4.48
N PHE A 235 3.37 -15.63 3.43
CA PHE A 235 2.78 -15.49 2.10
C PHE A 235 2.54 -16.82 1.38
N LEU A 236 3.41 -17.81 1.53
CA LEU A 236 3.20 -19.14 0.96
C LEU A 236 2.11 -19.94 1.67
N SER A 237 1.78 -19.58 2.93
CA SER A 237 0.68 -20.24 3.66
C SER A 237 -0.69 -19.67 3.31
N GLN A 238 -0.77 -18.57 2.57
CA GLN A 238 -1.99 -17.79 2.33
C GLN A 238 -2.28 -17.75 0.83
N GLU A 239 -3.04 -18.72 0.32
CA GLU A 239 -3.51 -18.69 -1.07
C GLU A 239 -4.29 -17.39 -1.37
N GLY A 240 -3.91 -16.67 -2.43
CA GLY A 240 -4.66 -15.53 -2.94
C GLY A 240 -4.45 -14.17 -2.26
N ILE A 241 -3.42 -14.00 -1.43
CA ILE A 241 -3.15 -12.69 -0.79
C ILE A 241 -2.53 -11.70 -1.76
N ILE A 242 -1.64 -12.13 -2.63
CA ILE A 242 -1.04 -11.27 -3.65
C ILE A 242 -1.93 -11.35 -4.88
N THR A 243 -2.76 -10.34 -5.06
CA THR A 243 -3.69 -10.27 -6.20
C THR A 243 -3.04 -9.71 -7.47
N ASP A 244 -1.87 -9.08 -7.33
CA ASP A 244 -1.05 -8.65 -8.48
C ASP A 244 -0.22 -9.85 -8.97
N PRO A 245 -0.45 -10.35 -10.20
CA PRO A 245 0.28 -11.48 -10.75
C PRO A 245 1.80 -11.24 -10.80
N ALA A 246 2.23 -10.05 -11.21
CA ALA A 246 3.65 -9.72 -11.33
C ALA A 246 4.35 -9.70 -9.95
N MET A 247 3.71 -9.16 -8.93
CA MET A 247 4.23 -9.17 -7.57
C MET A 247 4.26 -10.59 -7.00
N ASN A 248 3.22 -11.37 -7.22
CA ASN A 248 3.17 -12.78 -6.79
C ASN A 248 4.29 -13.61 -7.44
N ASP A 249 4.53 -13.40 -8.72
CA ASP A 249 5.58 -14.09 -9.48
C ASP A 249 6.97 -13.67 -9.02
N PHE A 250 7.20 -12.37 -8.79
CA PHE A 250 8.45 -11.86 -8.23
C PHE A 250 8.75 -12.49 -6.87
N VAL A 251 7.75 -12.51 -5.99
CA VAL A 251 7.82 -13.12 -4.67
C VAL A 251 8.12 -14.62 -4.76
N THR A 252 7.38 -15.35 -5.58
CA THR A 252 7.56 -16.79 -5.75
C THR A 252 8.94 -17.09 -6.35
N SER A 253 9.40 -16.28 -7.29
CA SER A 253 10.73 -16.39 -7.89
C SER A 253 11.83 -16.15 -6.87
N LEU A 254 11.71 -15.11 -6.05
CA LEU A 254 12.68 -14.80 -4.99
C LEU A 254 12.77 -15.92 -3.97
N VAL A 255 11.63 -16.42 -3.48
CA VAL A 255 11.58 -17.54 -2.53
C VAL A 255 12.16 -18.82 -3.14
N SER A 256 11.83 -19.10 -4.40
CA SER A 256 12.37 -20.26 -5.12
C SER A 256 13.88 -20.14 -5.28
N PHE A 257 14.39 -18.97 -5.64
CA PHE A 257 15.82 -18.68 -5.76
C PHE A 257 16.55 -18.86 -4.42
N ILE A 258 16.02 -18.30 -3.32
CA ILE A 258 16.60 -18.44 -1.99
C ILE A 258 16.61 -19.91 -1.53
N ASN A 259 15.53 -20.64 -1.75
CA ASN A 259 15.45 -22.06 -1.41
C ASN A 259 16.43 -22.91 -2.24
N GLN A 260 16.65 -22.60 -3.50
CA GLN A 260 17.62 -23.31 -4.34
C GLN A 260 19.05 -23.08 -3.87
N ILE A 261 19.40 -21.85 -3.48
CA ILE A 261 20.70 -21.52 -2.94
C ILE A 261 20.92 -22.26 -1.61
N LYS A 262 19.91 -22.29 -0.73
CA LYS A 262 19.96 -23.09 0.52
C LYS A 262 20.18 -24.59 0.23
N VAL A 263 19.52 -25.16 -0.80
CA VAL A 263 19.70 -26.56 -1.22
C VAL A 263 21.09 -26.82 -1.79
N LEU A 264 21.70 -25.86 -2.47
CA LEU A 264 23.08 -25.95 -2.98
C LEU A 264 24.15 -25.82 -1.87
N GLY A 265 23.72 -25.58 -0.61
CA GLY A 265 24.63 -25.46 0.52
C GLY A 265 25.28 -24.09 0.68
N PHE A 266 24.84 -23.10 -0.12
CA PHE A 266 25.26 -21.73 0.04
C PHE A 266 24.37 -21.01 1.06
N GLY A 267 24.97 -20.23 1.96
CA GLY A 267 24.26 -19.40 2.93
C GLY A 267 23.73 -18.10 2.32
N LEU A 268 22.86 -17.41 3.03
CA LEU A 268 22.35 -16.08 2.61
C LEU A 268 23.46 -15.05 2.44
N ASP A 269 24.57 -15.15 3.18
CA ASP A 269 25.76 -14.31 3.02
C ASP A 269 26.34 -14.43 1.60
N PHE A 270 26.30 -15.62 1.00
CA PHE A 270 26.73 -15.81 -0.39
C PHE A 270 25.79 -15.11 -1.37
N VAL A 271 24.46 -15.20 -1.14
CA VAL A 271 23.48 -14.50 -1.97
C VAL A 271 23.68 -13.00 -1.86
N GLN A 272 23.87 -12.50 -0.64
CA GLN A 272 24.13 -11.07 -0.41
C GLN A 272 25.41 -10.62 -1.14
N MET A 273 26.47 -11.41 -1.07
CA MET A 273 27.72 -11.13 -1.79
C MET A 273 27.50 -11.04 -3.30
N VAL A 274 26.76 -11.98 -3.90
CA VAL A 274 26.45 -11.94 -5.34
C VAL A 274 25.57 -10.74 -5.69
N LEU A 275 24.56 -10.44 -4.86
CA LEU A 275 23.72 -9.27 -5.04
C LEU A 275 24.53 -7.97 -4.97
N ASP A 276 25.47 -7.86 -4.03
CA ASP A 276 26.32 -6.70 -3.89
C ASP A 276 27.25 -6.50 -5.09
N GLU A 277 27.73 -7.60 -5.71
CA GLU A 277 28.59 -7.54 -6.88
C GLU A 277 27.83 -7.15 -8.16
N VAL A 278 26.60 -7.65 -8.34
CA VAL A 278 25.86 -7.47 -9.60
C VAL A 278 24.83 -6.36 -9.57
N LYS A 279 24.50 -5.80 -8.39
CA LYS A 279 23.39 -4.85 -8.22
C LYS A 279 23.47 -3.63 -9.14
N GLU A 280 24.65 -3.05 -9.34
CA GLU A 280 24.80 -1.87 -10.19
C GLU A 280 24.50 -2.17 -11.67
N ASN A 281 24.87 -3.36 -12.14
CA ASN A 281 24.70 -3.76 -13.53
C ASN A 281 23.30 -4.33 -13.83
N VAL A 282 22.67 -5.01 -12.87
CA VAL A 282 21.32 -5.62 -13.04
C VAL A 282 20.26 -4.73 -12.46
N LEU A 283 20.34 -4.41 -11.16
CA LEU A 283 19.25 -3.79 -10.45
C LEU A 283 19.02 -2.34 -10.89
N ALA A 284 20.07 -1.51 -10.92
CA ALA A 284 19.94 -0.12 -11.32
C ALA A 284 19.38 0.00 -12.75
N ARG A 285 19.90 -0.81 -13.68
CA ARG A 285 19.44 -0.84 -15.07
C ARG A 285 18.01 -1.34 -15.18
N THR A 286 17.68 -2.44 -14.49
CA THR A 286 16.33 -3.03 -14.53
C THR A 286 15.30 -2.09 -13.93
N VAL A 287 15.58 -1.53 -12.75
CA VAL A 287 14.69 -0.55 -12.11
C VAL A 287 14.48 0.67 -13.01
N ARG A 288 15.56 1.27 -13.55
CA ARG A 288 15.46 2.43 -14.46
C ARG A 288 14.59 2.17 -15.68
N ASP A 289 14.72 0.98 -16.28
CA ASP A 289 14.02 0.63 -17.50
C ASP A 289 12.61 0.03 -17.28
N THR A 290 12.19 -0.12 -16.02
CA THR A 290 10.86 -0.57 -15.60
C THR A 290 10.17 0.50 -14.74
N TYR A 291 9.95 0.22 -13.47
CA TYR A 291 9.27 1.10 -12.51
C TYR A 291 9.97 2.45 -12.29
N GLY A 292 11.29 2.51 -12.47
CA GLY A 292 12.07 3.75 -12.34
C GLY A 292 11.78 4.77 -13.42
N SER A 293 11.08 4.40 -14.52
CA SER A 293 10.57 5.36 -15.50
C SER A 293 9.30 6.09 -15.03
N PHE A 294 8.67 5.67 -13.92
CA PHE A 294 7.41 6.22 -13.43
C PHE A 294 7.65 7.24 -12.32
N PRO A 295 7.38 8.54 -12.52
CA PRO A 295 7.50 9.55 -11.46
C PRO A 295 6.74 9.20 -10.17
N SER A 296 5.61 8.49 -10.28
CA SER A 296 4.83 8.07 -9.12
C SER A 296 5.55 7.07 -8.21
N TYR A 297 6.44 6.24 -8.76
CA TYR A 297 7.25 5.32 -7.95
C TYR A 297 8.35 6.06 -7.18
N TRP A 298 8.90 7.12 -7.75
CA TRP A 298 9.80 8.02 -7.04
C TRP A 298 9.11 8.70 -5.87
N ALA A 299 7.82 9.02 -6.01
CA ALA A 299 7.00 9.53 -4.91
C ALA A 299 6.78 8.52 -3.77
N MET A 300 7.07 7.23 -3.98
CA MET A 300 7.03 6.20 -2.95
C MET A 300 8.42 5.83 -2.40
N VAL A 301 9.50 6.47 -2.86
CA VAL A 301 10.84 6.30 -2.27
C VAL A 301 10.88 7.12 -0.96
N PRO A 302 11.16 6.52 0.21
CA PRO A 302 11.29 7.26 1.46
C PRO A 302 12.45 8.26 1.42
N ASP A 303 12.30 9.40 2.10
CA ASP A 303 13.31 10.47 2.21
C ASP A 303 14.73 9.94 2.51
N GLU A 304 14.87 9.03 3.46
CA GLU A 304 16.16 8.46 3.85
C GLU A 304 16.90 7.66 2.75
N TYR A 305 16.19 7.26 1.69
CA TYR A 305 16.75 6.55 0.54
C TYR A 305 16.92 7.46 -0.69
N TYR A 306 16.26 8.61 -0.72
CA TYR A 306 16.02 9.37 -1.94
C TYR A 306 17.30 9.75 -2.69
N ASP A 307 18.24 10.47 -2.05
CA ASP A 307 19.50 10.88 -2.66
C ASP A 307 20.30 9.68 -3.19
N ASN A 308 20.35 8.59 -2.38
CA ASN A 308 21.03 7.36 -2.80
C ASN A 308 20.34 6.67 -3.98
N ALA A 309 19.03 6.80 -4.09
CA ALA A 309 18.26 6.23 -5.20
C ALA A 309 18.55 6.96 -6.51
N ILE A 310 18.58 8.29 -6.48
CA ILE A 310 18.98 9.10 -7.65
C ILE A 310 20.40 8.72 -8.10
N ASP A 311 21.37 8.67 -7.17
CA ASP A 311 22.77 8.34 -7.48
C ASP A 311 22.96 6.91 -7.95
N PHE A 312 22.17 5.96 -7.46
CA PHE A 312 22.25 4.56 -7.84
C PHE A 312 21.64 4.29 -9.22
N ILE A 313 20.44 4.81 -9.49
CA ILE A 313 19.70 4.57 -10.74
C ILE A 313 20.31 5.37 -11.90
N PHE A 314 20.71 6.60 -11.64
CA PHE A 314 21.30 7.52 -12.63
C PHE A 314 22.78 7.78 -12.27
N ASN A 315 23.58 6.70 -12.28
CA ASN A 315 24.93 6.65 -11.72
C ASN A 315 26.02 7.31 -12.57
N THR A 316 25.68 8.02 -13.65
CA THR A 316 26.59 8.83 -14.45
C THR A 316 25.99 10.19 -14.78
N ASP A 317 26.86 11.19 -15.04
CA ASP A 317 26.41 12.53 -15.43
C ASP A 317 25.60 12.50 -16.73
N GLU A 318 25.94 11.60 -17.65
CA GLU A 318 25.23 11.40 -18.91
C GLU A 318 23.81 10.88 -18.66
N LEU A 319 23.63 9.90 -17.76
CA LEU A 319 22.31 9.38 -17.40
C LEU A 319 21.49 10.44 -16.68
N LYS A 320 22.09 11.21 -15.76
CA LYS A 320 21.38 12.30 -15.09
C LYS A 320 20.92 13.36 -16.08
N ALA A 321 21.75 13.74 -17.04
CA ALA A 321 21.35 14.67 -18.10
C ALA A 321 20.30 14.07 -19.04
N GLU A 322 20.38 12.79 -19.34
CA GLU A 322 19.42 12.09 -20.21
C GLU A 322 18.01 11.98 -19.60
N TYR A 323 17.93 11.83 -18.27
CA TYR A 323 16.68 11.68 -17.50
C TYR A 323 16.34 12.92 -16.67
N GLU A 324 16.90 14.10 -17.01
CA GLU A 324 16.73 15.36 -16.28
C GLU A 324 15.24 15.65 -15.98
N GLY A 325 14.35 15.54 -17.00
CA GLY A 325 12.93 15.83 -16.80
C GLY A 325 12.19 14.86 -15.88
N LEU A 326 12.60 13.59 -15.80
CA LEU A 326 12.09 12.64 -14.83
C LEU A 326 12.59 12.96 -13.41
N ILE A 327 13.90 13.27 -13.28
CA ILE A 327 14.54 13.64 -12.01
C ILE A 327 13.89 14.90 -11.45
N GLU A 328 13.69 15.94 -12.27
CA GLU A 328 12.99 17.17 -11.84
C GLU A 328 11.60 16.91 -11.26
N LYS A 329 10.83 15.94 -11.81
CA LYS A 329 9.53 15.54 -11.26
C LYS A 329 9.67 14.81 -9.94
N ALA A 330 10.67 13.94 -9.82
CA ALA A 330 10.95 13.23 -8.59
C ALA A 330 11.37 14.21 -7.48
N ASP A 331 12.33 15.11 -7.78
CA ASP A 331 12.80 16.17 -6.87
C ASP A 331 11.65 17.09 -6.45
N SER A 332 10.80 17.49 -7.41
CA SER A 332 9.65 18.36 -7.12
C SER A 332 8.72 17.75 -6.08
N TYR A 333 8.37 16.46 -6.24
CA TYR A 333 7.54 15.77 -5.26
C TYR A 333 8.25 15.61 -3.92
N HIS A 334 9.49 15.12 -3.91
CA HIS A 334 10.26 14.90 -2.70
C HIS A 334 10.40 16.19 -1.88
N ASP A 335 10.93 17.25 -2.49
CA ASP A 335 11.29 18.49 -1.78
C ASP A 335 10.08 19.34 -1.39
N ASN A 336 9.04 19.38 -2.23
CA ASN A 336 7.93 20.31 -2.01
C ASN A 336 6.71 19.64 -1.38
N ILE A 337 6.59 18.29 -1.44
CA ILE A 337 5.39 17.59 -0.97
C ILE A 337 5.75 16.57 0.11
N GLN A 338 6.61 15.59 -0.19
CA GLN A 338 6.85 14.47 0.72
C GLN A 338 7.39 14.93 2.08
N ILE A 339 8.50 15.66 2.08
CA ILE A 339 9.15 16.12 3.33
C ILE A 339 8.34 17.19 4.08
N THR A 340 7.38 17.84 3.43
CA THR A 340 6.52 18.87 4.02
C THR A 340 5.10 18.40 4.34
N ALA A 341 4.74 17.16 3.96
CA ALA A 341 3.36 16.66 4.05
C ALA A 341 2.78 16.71 5.46
N ARG A 342 3.56 16.33 6.48
CA ARG A 342 3.11 16.38 7.89
C ARG A 342 2.77 17.80 8.32
N ASP A 343 3.64 18.74 8.04
CA ASP A 343 3.44 20.16 8.41
C ASP A 343 2.22 20.72 7.70
N ARG A 344 2.05 20.39 6.42
CA ARG A 344 0.89 20.84 5.65
C ARG A 344 -0.43 20.26 6.16
N MET A 345 -0.48 18.98 6.51
CA MET A 345 -1.67 18.37 7.10
C MET A 345 -1.98 18.97 8.48
N ALA A 346 -0.95 19.21 9.31
CA ALA A 346 -1.13 19.87 10.62
C ALA A 346 -1.67 21.31 10.47
N GLU A 347 -1.16 22.07 9.50
CA GLU A 347 -1.65 23.41 9.17
C GLU A 347 -3.13 23.37 8.77
N LEU A 348 -3.51 22.46 7.85
CA LEU A 348 -4.89 22.33 7.38
C LEU A 348 -5.84 21.87 8.50
N LYS A 349 -5.39 21.01 9.40
CA LYS A 349 -6.16 20.65 10.59
C LYS A 349 -6.38 21.86 11.51
N ALA A 350 -5.37 22.69 11.72
CA ALA A 350 -5.50 23.94 12.48
C ALA A 350 -6.46 24.95 11.81
N GLN A 351 -6.64 24.85 10.48
CA GLN A 351 -7.61 25.63 9.71
C GLN A 351 -9.02 24.99 9.69
N GLY A 352 -9.23 23.91 10.44
CA GLY A 352 -10.55 23.26 10.60
C GLY A 352 -10.86 22.17 9.55
N LYS A 353 -9.84 21.57 8.91
CA LYS A 353 -10.00 20.33 8.15
C LYS A 353 -9.82 19.13 9.08
N ASP A 354 -10.73 18.16 9.01
CA ASP A 354 -10.56 16.94 9.76
C ASP A 354 -9.84 15.86 8.95
N PHE A 355 -8.94 15.14 9.65
CA PHE A 355 -8.15 14.05 9.08
C PHE A 355 -8.45 12.76 9.83
N LEU A 356 -8.80 11.71 9.10
CA LEU A 356 -8.83 10.34 9.57
C LEU A 356 -7.63 9.61 8.97
N VAL A 357 -6.81 9.00 9.81
CA VAL A 357 -5.72 8.12 9.38
C VAL A 357 -6.09 6.69 9.73
N ILE A 358 -5.98 5.77 8.77
CA ILE A 358 -6.15 4.33 9.01
C ILE A 358 -4.87 3.64 8.59
N SER A 359 -4.21 3.01 9.55
CA SER A 359 -3.02 2.19 9.38
C SER A 359 -3.34 0.74 9.69
N LYS A 360 -2.53 -0.18 9.19
CA LYS A 360 -2.68 -1.62 9.43
C LYS A 360 -1.39 -2.18 9.99
N TYR A 361 -1.46 -3.31 10.71
CA TYR A 361 -0.28 -3.91 11.32
C TYR A 361 -0.40 -5.42 11.54
N ASN A 362 0.65 -6.00 12.06
CA ASN A 362 0.83 -7.41 12.35
C ASN A 362 1.04 -8.28 11.10
N TYR A 363 1.76 -7.71 10.12
CA TYR A 363 2.28 -8.45 8.97
C TYR A 363 3.79 -8.28 8.87
N PRO A 364 4.53 -9.30 8.40
CA PRO A 364 5.95 -9.15 8.13
C PRO A 364 6.16 -8.12 7.01
N ASN A 365 7.18 -7.28 7.16
CA ASN A 365 7.60 -6.40 6.08
C ASN A 365 8.29 -7.20 4.96
N PHE A 366 8.46 -6.57 3.81
CA PHE A 366 9.17 -7.20 2.68
C PHE A 366 10.66 -7.40 3.04
N PRO A 367 11.21 -8.62 2.86
CA PRO A 367 12.48 -9.01 3.48
C PRO A 367 13.73 -8.52 2.76
N LEU A 368 13.64 -7.46 1.95
CA LEU A 368 14.75 -6.91 1.18
C LEU A 368 15.27 -5.56 1.70
N SER A 369 14.80 -5.13 2.87
CA SER A 369 15.21 -3.85 3.45
C SER A 369 15.88 -4.01 4.82
N LYS A 370 16.46 -2.93 5.32
CA LYS A 370 17.02 -2.88 6.67
C LYS A 370 15.97 -3.06 7.77
N ASP A 371 14.72 -2.70 7.47
CA ASP A 371 13.58 -2.73 8.39
C ASP A 371 12.67 -3.94 8.13
N ALA A 372 13.26 -5.04 7.64
CA ALA A 372 12.53 -6.26 7.29
C ALA A 372 11.78 -6.91 8.47
N ASP A 373 12.20 -6.67 9.71
CA ASP A 373 11.53 -7.12 10.94
C ASP A 373 10.51 -6.11 11.49
N ALA A 374 10.30 -4.97 10.81
CA ALA A 374 9.36 -3.95 11.27
C ALA A 374 7.90 -4.36 11.08
N GLN A 375 7.02 -3.78 11.91
CA GLN A 375 5.57 -3.90 11.73
C GLN A 375 5.14 -3.27 10.41
N SER A 376 4.32 -3.99 9.65
CA SER A 376 3.78 -3.54 8.39
C SER A 376 2.36 -4.05 8.15
N ASP A 377 1.78 -3.64 7.04
CA ASP A 377 0.56 -4.22 6.48
C ASP A 377 0.84 -5.28 5.39
N GLY A 378 2.10 -5.70 5.28
CA GLY A 378 2.62 -6.61 4.25
C GLY A 378 3.17 -5.88 3.03
N THR A 379 3.05 -4.55 2.96
CA THR A 379 3.54 -3.71 1.85
C THR A 379 4.23 -2.44 2.37
N ALA A 380 3.60 -1.73 3.29
CA ALA A 380 4.10 -0.48 3.84
C ALA A 380 4.24 -0.55 5.36
N LEU A 381 5.24 0.13 5.90
CA LEU A 381 5.49 0.19 7.34
C LEU A 381 4.31 0.86 8.08
N THR A 382 3.90 0.24 9.19
CA THR A 382 2.86 0.80 10.06
C THR A 382 3.24 2.19 10.57
N SER A 383 4.52 2.42 10.89
CA SER A 383 5.03 3.73 11.33
C SER A 383 4.86 4.82 10.27
N ALA A 384 5.09 4.50 9.00
CA ALA A 384 4.93 5.43 7.88
C ALA A 384 3.44 5.70 7.59
N THR A 385 2.63 4.65 7.43
CA THR A 385 1.20 4.81 7.10
C THR A 385 0.37 5.44 8.22
N SER A 386 0.88 5.44 9.46
CA SER A 386 0.27 6.11 10.63
C SER A 386 0.82 7.51 10.88
N PHE A 387 1.78 7.97 10.10
CA PHE A 387 2.49 9.23 10.30
C PHE A 387 3.12 9.32 11.70
N GLY A 388 3.86 8.28 12.13
CA GLY A 388 4.77 8.33 13.26
C GLY A 388 4.46 7.46 14.46
N ALA A 389 3.59 6.47 14.39
CA ALA A 389 3.46 5.49 15.48
C ALA A 389 4.79 4.82 15.80
N VAL A 390 5.06 4.60 17.08
CA VAL A 390 6.17 3.75 17.51
C VAL A 390 5.69 2.30 17.54
N CYS A 391 6.34 1.46 16.76
CA CYS A 391 5.96 0.07 16.58
C CYS A 391 7.03 -0.85 17.17
N ALA A 392 6.60 -1.95 17.80
CA ALA A 392 7.48 -3.06 18.10
C ALA A 392 7.90 -3.77 16.78
N PRO A 393 9.00 -4.52 16.74
CA PRO A 393 9.25 -5.42 15.63
C PRO A 393 8.10 -6.44 15.43
N TYR A 394 7.99 -7.00 14.23
CA TYR A 394 6.98 -8.01 13.90
C TYR A 394 7.03 -9.18 14.90
N GLU A 395 5.87 -9.66 15.35
CA GLU A 395 5.71 -10.68 16.38
C GLU A 395 6.40 -10.36 17.73
N LYS A 396 6.66 -9.08 18.02
CA LYS A 396 7.22 -8.63 19.31
C LYS A 396 6.34 -7.54 19.93
N VAL A 397 6.56 -7.28 21.19
CA VAL A 397 5.91 -6.20 21.93
C VAL A 397 6.91 -5.09 22.27
N LEU A 398 6.43 -3.89 22.49
CA LEU A 398 7.23 -2.78 22.98
C LEU A 398 7.87 -3.14 24.32
N SER A 399 9.13 -2.79 24.50
CA SER A 399 9.85 -3.15 25.71
C SER A 399 9.20 -2.53 26.95
N GLY A 400 9.19 -3.27 28.07
CA GLY A 400 8.69 -2.73 29.34
C GLY A 400 9.41 -1.45 29.77
N LYS A 401 10.70 -1.29 29.40
CA LYS A 401 11.44 -0.06 29.62
C LYS A 401 10.82 1.11 28.87
N TYR A 402 10.46 0.92 27.60
CA TYR A 402 9.79 1.93 26.78
C TYR A 402 8.42 2.31 27.37
N ILE A 403 7.58 1.30 27.64
CA ILE A 403 6.22 1.50 28.17
C ILE A 403 6.24 2.26 29.51
N ASN A 404 7.24 1.97 30.37
CA ASN A 404 7.39 2.64 31.68
C ASN A 404 7.83 4.11 31.55
N LEU A 405 8.35 4.54 30.40
CA LEU A 405 8.70 5.93 30.14
C LEU A 405 7.51 6.76 29.62
N LEU A 406 6.44 6.10 29.15
CA LEU A 406 5.24 6.78 28.71
C LEU A 406 4.51 7.46 29.87
N THR A 407 4.10 8.67 29.66
CA THR A 407 3.19 9.39 30.59
C THR A 407 1.81 8.74 30.61
N GLU A 408 1.02 8.96 31.66
CA GLU A 408 -0.35 8.44 31.75
C GLU A 408 -1.25 8.90 30.59
N ASN A 409 -0.94 10.04 29.98
CA ASN A 409 -1.67 10.52 28.81
C ASN A 409 -1.25 9.77 27.54
N GLU A 410 0.03 9.47 27.35
CA GLU A 410 0.52 8.69 26.21
C GLU A 410 0.05 7.23 26.27
N LYS A 411 -0.01 6.64 27.46
CA LYS A 411 -0.52 5.26 27.66
C LYS A 411 -1.95 5.05 27.16
N LYS A 412 -2.75 6.12 27.02
CA LYS A 412 -4.11 5.99 26.44
C LYS A 412 -4.11 5.58 24.97
N TYR A 413 -2.99 5.81 24.28
CA TYR A 413 -2.78 5.50 22.87
C TYR A 413 -1.93 4.24 22.65
N LEU A 414 -1.60 3.53 23.73
CA LEU A 414 -0.90 2.26 23.65
C LEU A 414 -1.89 1.15 23.26
N SER A 415 -1.55 0.35 22.25
CA SER A 415 -2.38 -0.79 21.86
C SER A 415 -2.53 -1.80 22.99
N PRO A 416 -3.69 -2.46 23.14
CA PRO A 416 -3.91 -3.47 24.18
C PRO A 416 -2.91 -4.62 24.12
N ASP A 417 -2.42 -4.97 22.92
CA ASP A 417 -1.40 -6.00 22.70
C ASP A 417 0.05 -5.50 22.91
N ASN A 418 0.23 -4.23 23.27
CA ASN A 418 1.53 -3.57 23.46
C ASN A 418 2.44 -3.57 22.21
N MET A 419 1.90 -3.70 21.03
CA MET A 419 2.69 -3.66 19.79
C MET A 419 2.88 -2.25 19.24
N ILE A 420 1.91 -1.34 19.47
CA ILE A 420 1.86 0.01 18.87
C ILE A 420 1.65 1.07 19.95
N ASP A 421 2.45 2.12 19.91
CA ASP A 421 2.18 3.40 20.60
C ASP A 421 1.77 4.46 19.57
N ALA A 422 0.49 4.80 19.53
CA ALA A 422 -0.08 5.80 18.64
C ALA A 422 0.07 7.23 19.16
N SER A 423 0.61 7.44 20.35
CA SER A 423 0.78 8.79 20.93
C SER A 423 1.73 9.69 20.14
N LYS A 424 2.56 9.08 19.25
CA LYS A 424 3.56 9.78 18.43
C LYS A 424 3.07 10.03 16.99
N CYS A 425 1.87 9.57 16.65
CA CYS A 425 1.26 9.89 15.36
C CYS A 425 1.04 11.38 15.20
N LEU A 426 1.00 11.86 13.96
CA LEU A 426 0.65 13.25 13.65
C LEU A 426 -0.75 13.62 14.20
N PHE A 427 -1.70 12.69 14.13
CA PHE A 427 -3.08 12.86 14.63
C PHE A 427 -3.48 11.70 15.54
N PRO A 428 -2.93 11.60 16.77
CA PRO A 428 -3.17 10.45 17.65
C PRO A 428 -4.66 10.24 17.96
N ASP A 429 -5.44 11.33 18.05
CA ASP A 429 -6.88 11.28 18.35
C ASP A 429 -7.74 10.77 17.17
N THR A 430 -7.20 10.78 15.95
CA THR A 430 -7.95 10.41 14.74
C THR A 430 -7.18 9.42 13.86
N THR A 431 -6.29 8.63 14.47
CA THR A 431 -5.58 7.52 13.82
C THR A 431 -6.07 6.19 14.38
N TRP A 432 -6.60 5.33 13.51
CA TRP A 432 -7.04 3.97 13.83
C TRP A 432 -6.08 2.94 13.26
N PHE A 433 -5.98 1.80 13.95
CA PHE A 433 -5.11 0.69 13.58
C PHE A 433 -5.90 -0.59 13.43
N ILE A 434 -5.70 -1.31 12.31
CA ILE A 434 -6.36 -2.58 12.04
C ILE A 434 -5.30 -3.69 12.04
N LYS A 435 -5.35 -4.54 13.06
CA LYS A 435 -4.50 -5.72 13.21
C LYS A 435 -4.92 -6.80 12.23
N ASN A 436 -4.01 -7.65 11.78
CA ASN A 436 -4.26 -8.83 10.94
C ASN A 436 -4.99 -8.52 9.62
N CYS A 437 -4.91 -7.28 9.15
CA CYS A 437 -5.54 -6.82 7.92
C CYS A 437 -4.45 -6.51 6.87
N TYR A 438 -4.32 -7.39 5.88
CA TYR A 438 -3.34 -7.21 4.80
C TYR A 438 -3.60 -5.94 4.00
N HIS A 439 -2.56 -5.40 3.34
CA HIS A 439 -2.62 -4.15 2.56
C HIS A 439 -3.87 -4.04 1.68
N ASN A 440 -4.16 -5.08 0.89
CA ASN A 440 -5.27 -5.09 -0.06
C ASN A 440 -6.61 -5.61 0.51
N ASN A 441 -6.71 -5.87 1.81
CA ASN A 441 -7.99 -6.25 2.43
C ASN A 441 -8.73 -5.01 2.93
N PHE A 442 -9.97 -4.83 2.47
CA PHE A 442 -10.82 -3.69 2.81
C PHE A 442 -12.16 -4.17 3.37
N PRO A 443 -12.21 -4.49 4.68
CA PRO A 443 -13.44 -4.97 5.28
C PRO A 443 -14.53 -3.89 5.28
N HIS A 444 -15.78 -4.29 5.01
CA HIS A 444 -16.93 -3.37 4.98
C HIS A 444 -17.14 -2.62 6.32
N SER A 445 -16.72 -3.20 7.44
CA SER A 445 -16.74 -2.55 8.75
C SER A 445 -15.79 -1.34 8.83
N MET A 446 -14.69 -1.36 8.09
CA MET A 446 -13.82 -0.18 7.93
C MET A 446 -14.53 0.94 7.15
N ASP A 447 -15.26 0.61 6.09
CA ASP A 447 -16.08 1.59 5.36
C ASP A 447 -17.13 2.24 6.27
N LYS A 448 -17.73 1.46 7.17
CA LYS A 448 -18.66 1.98 8.18
C LYS A 448 -17.98 2.96 9.15
N LEU A 449 -16.74 2.69 9.57
CA LEU A 449 -15.94 3.62 10.39
C LEU A 449 -15.70 4.93 9.63
N ILE A 450 -15.28 4.86 8.37
CA ILE A 450 -15.01 6.04 7.54
C ILE A 450 -16.28 6.90 7.36
N VAL A 451 -17.41 6.27 7.00
CA VAL A 451 -18.70 6.98 6.86
C VAL A 451 -19.16 7.58 8.18
N ARG A 452 -18.95 6.88 9.29
CA ARG A 452 -19.26 7.40 10.63
C ARG A 452 -18.39 8.60 10.99
N PHE A 453 -17.11 8.58 10.65
CA PHE A 453 -16.23 9.73 10.84
C PHE A 453 -16.75 10.97 10.10
N PHE A 454 -17.14 10.84 8.86
CA PHE A 454 -17.72 11.93 8.07
C PHE A 454 -19.06 12.44 8.63
N ALA A 455 -19.82 11.60 9.33
CA ALA A 455 -21.13 11.93 9.87
C ALA A 455 -21.10 12.46 11.31
N THR A 456 -19.96 12.39 11.99
CA THR A 456 -19.83 12.71 13.42
C THR A 456 -18.85 13.86 13.61
N GLU A 457 -19.37 15.02 13.97
CA GLU A 457 -18.56 16.19 14.26
C GLU A 457 -17.56 15.92 15.39
N ASN A 458 -16.28 16.29 15.20
CA ASN A 458 -15.19 16.09 16.15
C ASN A 458 -15.03 14.63 16.63
N MET A 459 -15.25 13.65 15.75
CA MET A 459 -15.04 12.24 16.09
C MET A 459 -13.57 11.98 16.42
N THR A 460 -13.35 11.27 17.52
CA THR A 460 -12.01 10.82 17.95
C THR A 460 -12.04 9.34 18.30
N VAL A 461 -10.87 8.74 18.49
CA VAL A 461 -10.70 7.35 18.95
C VAL A 461 -11.37 7.07 20.31
N PHE A 462 -11.73 8.12 21.06
CA PHE A 462 -12.42 8.04 22.35
C PHE A 462 -13.95 8.24 22.24
N THR A 463 -14.48 8.56 21.06
CA THR A 463 -15.93 8.83 20.86
C THR A 463 -16.75 7.54 20.94
N ASP A 464 -16.25 6.43 20.39
CA ASP A 464 -16.90 5.11 20.45
C ASP A 464 -15.86 4.02 20.69
N THR A 465 -15.52 3.82 21.95
CA THR A 465 -14.52 2.84 22.37
C THR A 465 -15.06 1.39 22.41
N VAL A 466 -16.32 1.19 22.11
CA VAL A 466 -16.95 -0.14 22.08
C VAL A 466 -17.00 -0.70 20.66
N THR A 467 -17.52 0.09 19.71
CA THR A 467 -17.71 -0.38 18.33
C THR A 467 -16.44 -0.12 17.49
N TYR A 468 -15.83 1.04 17.68
CA TYR A 468 -14.66 1.49 16.94
C TYR A 468 -13.57 2.03 17.89
N PRO A 469 -13.01 1.20 18.78
CA PRO A 469 -11.82 1.59 19.54
C PRO A 469 -10.66 1.86 18.60
N GLN A 470 -9.63 2.55 19.07
CA GLN A 470 -8.45 2.90 18.27
C GLN A 470 -7.77 1.70 17.61
N PHE A 471 -7.78 0.57 18.31
CA PHE A 471 -7.15 -0.68 17.86
C PHE A 471 -8.20 -1.76 17.67
N VAL A 472 -8.34 -2.22 16.44
CA VAL A 472 -9.28 -3.28 16.06
C VAL A 472 -8.55 -4.42 15.36
N ASP A 473 -9.07 -5.64 15.48
CA ASP A 473 -8.54 -6.85 14.88
C ASP A 473 -9.46 -7.33 13.76
N TYR A 474 -8.88 -7.65 12.62
CA TYR A 474 -9.61 -8.16 11.45
C TYR A 474 -9.64 -9.68 11.45
N SER A 475 -10.84 -10.25 11.43
CA SER A 475 -11.06 -11.68 11.25
C SER A 475 -11.30 -12.02 9.78
N LYS A 476 -10.44 -12.83 9.18
CA LYS A 476 -10.64 -13.38 7.82
C LYS A 476 -11.88 -14.26 7.72
N GLU A 477 -12.22 -14.98 8.79
CA GLU A 477 -13.36 -15.91 8.81
C GLU A 477 -14.69 -15.17 8.70
N THR A 478 -14.81 -14.04 9.38
CA THR A 478 -16.07 -13.26 9.43
C THR A 478 -16.05 -12.05 8.50
N GLY A 479 -14.88 -11.57 8.08
CA GLY A 479 -14.72 -10.32 7.35
C GLY A 479 -14.96 -9.05 8.18
N GLU A 480 -15.06 -9.19 9.50
CA GLU A 480 -15.39 -8.08 10.40
C GLU A 480 -14.16 -7.65 11.22
N ILE A 481 -14.23 -6.43 11.74
CA ILE A 481 -13.26 -5.90 12.71
C ILE A 481 -13.88 -5.93 14.12
N THR A 482 -13.07 -6.33 15.10
CA THR A 482 -13.45 -6.37 16.53
C THR A 482 -12.37 -5.67 17.37
N PRO A 483 -12.65 -5.23 18.60
CA PRO A 483 -11.62 -4.68 19.48
C PRO A 483 -10.44 -5.65 19.69
N VAL A 484 -9.21 -5.14 19.71
CA VAL A 484 -8.04 -5.90 20.15
C VAL A 484 -8.15 -6.19 21.64
N GLU A 485 -8.08 -7.46 22.07
CA GLU A 485 -8.34 -7.86 23.45
C GLU A 485 -7.12 -7.79 24.38
N GLY A 486 -5.92 -7.89 23.88
CA GLY A 486 -4.70 -7.91 24.70
C GLY A 486 -3.52 -8.55 23.99
N PRO A 487 -2.41 -8.80 24.69
CA PRO A 487 -1.28 -9.50 24.10
C PRO A 487 -1.68 -10.91 23.68
N ASP A 488 -1.41 -11.24 22.42
CA ASP A 488 -1.51 -12.62 21.97
C ASP A 488 -0.46 -13.48 22.69
N ASP A 489 -0.72 -14.77 22.84
CA ASP A 489 0.31 -15.74 23.16
C ASP A 489 1.24 -15.84 21.93
N LEU A 490 2.25 -14.99 21.89
CA LEU A 490 3.23 -15.01 20.81
C LEU A 490 3.94 -16.37 20.78
N PRO A 491 4.12 -16.99 19.60
CA PRO A 491 4.76 -18.29 19.51
C PRO A 491 6.18 -18.23 20.09
N THR A 492 6.51 -19.20 20.92
CA THR A 492 7.86 -19.32 21.50
C THR A 492 8.87 -19.66 20.40
N GLU A 493 10.15 -19.29 20.58
CA GLU A 493 11.24 -19.63 19.65
C GLU A 493 11.30 -21.14 19.33
N THR A 494 10.93 -21.99 20.30
CA THR A 494 10.86 -23.45 20.13
C THR A 494 9.71 -23.87 19.23
N GLU A 495 8.55 -23.21 19.33
CA GLU A 495 7.39 -23.46 18.48
C GLU A 495 7.63 -22.97 17.05
N LYS A 496 8.26 -21.81 16.89
CA LYS A 496 8.68 -21.30 15.57
C LYS A 496 9.64 -22.27 14.88
N THR A 497 10.67 -22.72 15.59
CA THR A 497 11.65 -23.69 15.06
C THR A 497 10.98 -25.01 14.69
N LEU A 498 10.03 -25.48 15.50
CA LEU A 498 9.30 -26.74 15.24
C LEU A 498 8.40 -26.62 14.01
N VAL A 499 7.70 -25.50 13.85
CA VAL A 499 6.84 -25.25 12.68
C VAL A 499 7.67 -25.19 11.40
N VAL A 500 8.80 -24.47 11.41
CA VAL A 500 9.73 -24.41 10.27
C VAL A 500 10.25 -25.81 9.93
N PHE A 501 10.63 -26.59 10.94
CA PHE A 501 11.15 -27.95 10.74
C PHE A 501 10.08 -28.90 10.17
N ILE A 502 8.85 -28.86 10.69
CA ILE A 502 7.73 -29.70 10.21
C ILE A 502 7.38 -29.32 8.76
N ARG A 503 7.30 -28.02 8.44
CA ARG A 503 7.01 -27.54 7.07
C ARG A 503 8.13 -27.91 6.10
N PHE A 504 9.39 -27.74 6.50
CA PHE A 504 10.53 -28.19 5.69
C PHE A 504 10.43 -29.68 5.36
N PHE A 505 10.17 -30.53 6.36
CA PHE A 505 10.01 -31.97 6.14
C PHE A 505 8.79 -32.29 5.27
N THR A 506 7.68 -31.63 5.46
CA THR A 506 6.46 -31.82 4.65
C THR A 506 6.71 -31.43 3.19
N ASN A 507 7.34 -30.29 2.96
CA ASN A 507 7.70 -29.84 1.62
C ASN A 507 8.74 -30.75 0.98
N PHE A 508 9.74 -31.20 1.73
CA PHE A 508 10.73 -32.17 1.29
C PHE A 508 10.09 -33.53 0.94
N ILE A 509 9.18 -34.04 1.78
CA ILE A 509 8.44 -35.27 1.50
C ILE A 509 7.56 -35.12 0.25
N ASN A 510 6.91 -33.97 0.07
CA ASN A 510 6.09 -33.69 -1.12
C ASN A 510 6.97 -33.58 -2.37
N PHE A 511 8.15 -32.96 -2.28
CA PHE A 511 9.14 -32.94 -3.34
C PHE A 511 9.61 -34.36 -3.71
N ILE A 512 9.97 -35.18 -2.72
CA ILE A 512 10.35 -36.59 -2.95
C ILE A 512 9.20 -37.40 -3.54
N LYS A 513 7.95 -37.19 -3.11
CA LYS A 513 6.77 -37.83 -3.69
C LYS A 513 6.60 -37.46 -5.17
N LYS A 514 6.73 -36.18 -5.53
CA LYS A 514 6.70 -35.72 -6.93
C LYS A 514 7.84 -36.31 -7.75
N LEU A 515 9.03 -36.43 -7.15
CA LEU A 515 10.19 -37.09 -7.77
C LEU A 515 9.92 -38.57 -8.06
N LEU A 516 9.38 -39.29 -7.09
CA LEU A 516 9.07 -40.73 -7.20
C LEU A 516 7.89 -41.01 -8.15
N ASN A 517 6.93 -40.10 -8.26
CA ASN A 517 5.79 -40.21 -9.13
C ASN A 517 6.08 -39.81 -10.59
N GLY A 518 7.30 -39.39 -10.92
CA GLY A 518 7.67 -38.94 -12.28
C GLY A 518 7.02 -37.62 -12.69
N GLU A 519 6.43 -36.90 -11.74
CA GLU A 519 5.74 -35.61 -11.97
C GLU A 519 6.72 -34.43 -12.16
N LEU A 520 8.02 -34.66 -11.98
CA LEU A 520 9.06 -33.66 -12.27
C LEU A 520 9.24 -33.35 -13.75
N GLY A 521 8.74 -34.18 -14.64
CA GLY A 521 8.74 -33.89 -16.08
C GLY A 521 7.89 -32.68 -16.48
N SER A 522 6.93 -32.27 -15.64
CA SER A 522 6.13 -31.07 -15.80
C SER A 522 6.72 -29.83 -15.09
N LEU A 523 7.79 -29.98 -14.31
CA LEU A 523 8.55 -28.90 -13.68
C LEU A 523 9.86 -28.57 -14.45
N PHE A 524 10.26 -29.44 -15.39
CA PHE A 524 11.48 -29.34 -16.21
C PHE A 524 11.24 -29.55 -17.71
N GLY A 525 9.97 -29.60 -18.14
CA GLY A 525 9.57 -29.78 -19.55
C GLY A 525 8.89 -28.56 -20.11
#